data_612a9ea3095e5e967065e215f81474dd
#
_entry.id   612a9ea3095e5e967065e215f81474dd
#
_cell.length_a   1.000
_cell.length_b   1.000
_cell.length_c   1.000
_cell.angle_alpha   90.00
_cell.angle_beta   90.00
_cell.angle_gamma   90.00
#
_symmetry.space_group_name_H-M   'P 1'
#
loop_
_entity.id
_entity.type
_entity.pdbx_description
1 polymer ?
#
loop_
_entity_poly.entity_id
_entity_poly.type
_entity_poly.pdbx_seq_one_letter_code
_entity_poly.pdbx_strand_id
1 'polypeptide(L)'
;MRYSVLTQQINRSLNNNPGEWDRLFVGKVRVAALNIARLQPHMRDLSIDPTLLKADIIHLCETWVCQDQESTARFELEGYTAHFINVGNGRGIATYSRGDFHHQQDVKEDDFQITKFSNGTLDSIHIYR
;
A
#
# COMPACT_ATOMS: atom_id res chain seq x y z
N MET A 1 12.89 0.00 12.74
CA MET A 1 11.48 -0.05 12.35
C MET A 1 11.28 -1.10 11.27
N ARG A 2 10.23 -1.90 11.38
CA ARG A 2 10.03 -3.04 10.46
C ARG A 2 9.99 -2.64 8.98
N TYR A 3 9.32 -1.55 8.67
CA TYR A 3 9.22 -1.06 7.30
C TYR A 3 10.60 -0.72 6.72
N SER A 4 11.39 0.08 7.43
CA SER A 4 12.71 0.51 6.94
C SER A 4 13.66 -0.66 6.71
N VAL A 5 13.65 -1.66 7.60
CA VAL A 5 14.50 -2.85 7.44
C VAL A 5 14.07 -3.67 6.23
N LEU A 6 12.76 -3.91 6.09
CA LEU A 6 12.23 -4.67 4.95
C LEU A 6 12.51 -3.96 3.63
N THR A 7 12.28 -2.65 3.57
CA THR A 7 12.56 -1.86 2.39
C THR A 7 14.03 -1.91 1.99
N GLN A 8 14.95 -1.82 2.95
CA GLN A 8 16.38 -1.94 2.68
C GLN A 8 16.74 -3.31 2.10
N GLN A 9 16.17 -4.37 2.62
CA GLN A 9 16.41 -5.73 2.10
C GLN A 9 15.89 -5.89 0.67
N ILE A 10 14.70 -5.42 0.40
CA ILE A 10 14.09 -5.49 -0.94
C ILE A 10 14.92 -4.65 -1.92
N ASN A 11 15.28 -3.42 -1.56
CA ASN A 11 16.06 -2.55 -2.43
C ASN A 11 17.46 -3.12 -2.72
N ARG A 12 18.08 -3.74 -1.73
CA ARG A 12 19.37 -4.40 -1.93
C ARG A 12 19.26 -5.54 -2.95
N SER A 13 18.23 -6.35 -2.85
CA SER A 13 17.97 -7.44 -3.80
C SER A 13 17.77 -6.91 -5.22
N LEU A 14 16.95 -5.86 -5.38
CA LEU A 14 16.68 -5.24 -6.68
C LEU A 14 17.91 -4.57 -7.27
N ASN A 15 18.72 -3.91 -6.46
CA ASN A 15 19.95 -3.27 -6.91
C ASN A 15 20.98 -4.28 -7.41
N ASN A 16 20.99 -5.48 -6.83
CA ASN A 16 21.89 -6.54 -7.28
C ASN A 16 21.43 -7.20 -8.59
N ASN A 17 20.10 -7.23 -8.84
CA ASN A 17 19.54 -7.92 -10.00
C ASN A 17 18.38 -7.12 -10.64
N PRO A 18 18.59 -5.86 -11.04
CA PRO A 18 17.47 -5.00 -11.46
C PRO A 18 16.76 -5.48 -12.72
N GLY A 19 17.49 -5.96 -13.72
CA GLY A 19 16.90 -6.42 -14.98
C GLY A 19 16.17 -7.75 -14.84
N GLU A 20 16.61 -8.61 -13.95
CA GLU A 20 15.99 -9.90 -13.67
C GLU A 20 14.61 -9.71 -13.01
N TRP A 21 14.54 -8.84 -12.01
CA TRP A 21 13.27 -8.53 -11.33
C TRP A 21 12.25 -7.94 -12.30
N ASP A 22 12.66 -7.00 -13.14
CA ASP A 22 11.74 -6.40 -14.12
C ASP A 22 11.25 -7.43 -15.14
N ARG A 23 12.07 -8.38 -15.56
CA ARG A 23 11.65 -9.46 -16.46
C ARG A 23 10.66 -10.42 -15.82
N LEU A 24 10.83 -10.72 -14.53
CA LEU A 24 9.92 -11.60 -13.79
C LEU A 24 8.50 -11.02 -13.71
N PHE A 25 8.37 -9.70 -13.70
CA PHE A 25 7.09 -9.03 -13.53
C PHE A 25 6.47 -8.52 -14.84
N VAL A 26 7.10 -8.73 -15.98
CA VAL A 26 6.52 -8.33 -17.27
C VAL A 26 5.16 -9.00 -17.47
N GLY A 27 4.13 -8.19 -17.75
CA GLY A 27 2.76 -8.66 -17.94
C GLY A 27 2.07 -9.17 -16.68
N LYS A 28 2.64 -8.93 -15.49
CA LYS A 28 2.07 -9.34 -14.20
C LYS A 28 1.69 -8.13 -13.37
N VAL A 29 0.69 -8.31 -12.53
CA VAL A 29 0.32 -7.31 -11.53
C VAL A 29 1.29 -7.40 -10.35
N ARG A 30 1.79 -6.26 -9.90
CA ARG A 30 2.69 -6.14 -8.76
C ARG A 30 1.90 -5.64 -7.56
N VAL A 31 1.84 -6.44 -6.52
CA VAL A 31 1.14 -6.09 -5.29
C VAL A 31 2.15 -6.06 -4.15
N ALA A 32 2.18 -4.97 -3.40
CA ALA A 32 2.96 -4.84 -2.19
C ALA A 32 2.01 -4.76 -0.99
N ALA A 33 2.38 -5.38 0.12
CA ALA A 33 1.61 -5.32 1.35
C ALA A 33 2.58 -5.18 2.54
N LEU A 34 2.32 -4.19 3.39
CA LEU A 34 3.18 -3.86 4.52
C LEU A 34 2.38 -3.49 5.75
N ASN A 35 2.91 -3.82 6.92
CA ASN A 35 2.56 -3.13 8.15
C ASN A 35 3.42 -1.87 8.26
N ILE A 36 2.81 -0.70 8.10
CA ILE A 36 3.54 0.58 8.08
C ILE A 36 3.83 1.11 9.49
N ALA A 37 3.13 0.64 10.50
CA ALA A 37 3.30 1.08 11.89
C ALA A 37 3.33 2.60 12.04
N ARG A 38 2.32 3.28 11.59
CA ARG A 38 2.12 4.73 11.41
C ARG A 38 2.54 5.22 10.04
N LEU A 39 1.57 5.70 9.30
CA LEU A 39 1.80 6.18 7.94
C LEU A 39 2.54 7.53 7.92
N GLN A 40 2.17 8.45 8.80
CA GLN A 40 2.69 9.82 8.76
C GLN A 40 4.22 9.90 8.76
N PRO A 41 4.95 9.26 9.69
CA PRO A 41 6.41 9.35 9.70
C PRO A 41 7.08 8.64 8.52
N HIS A 42 6.34 7.82 7.77
CA HIS A 42 6.89 7.03 6.65
C HIS A 42 6.48 7.52 5.27
N MET A 43 5.68 8.59 5.18
CA MET A 43 5.25 9.10 3.86
C MET A 43 6.40 9.48 2.95
N ARG A 44 7.44 10.09 3.51
CA ARG A 44 8.62 10.43 2.72
C ARG A 44 9.30 9.18 2.17
N ASP A 45 9.46 8.16 2.99
CA ASP A 45 10.09 6.91 2.58
C ASP A 45 9.29 6.22 1.49
N LEU A 46 7.94 6.18 1.61
CA LEU A 46 7.07 5.65 0.57
C LEU A 46 7.23 6.40 -0.74
N SER A 47 7.29 7.73 -0.68
CA SER A 47 7.31 8.57 -1.88
C SER A 47 8.59 8.46 -2.70
N ILE A 48 9.67 7.93 -2.12
CA ILE A 48 10.96 7.80 -2.77
C ILE A 48 11.44 6.35 -2.91
N ASP A 49 10.66 5.39 -2.44
CA ASP A 49 11.04 3.98 -2.47
C ASP A 49 10.88 3.41 -3.88
N PRO A 50 11.98 3.10 -4.59
CA PRO A 50 11.89 2.65 -5.98
C PRO A 50 11.25 1.26 -6.12
N THR A 51 11.25 0.46 -5.07
CA THR A 51 10.61 -0.85 -5.08
C THR A 51 9.11 -0.74 -4.98
N LEU A 52 8.63 0.03 -4.00
CA LEU A 52 7.20 0.23 -3.79
C LEU A 52 6.55 0.98 -4.94
N LEU A 53 7.25 1.97 -5.51
CA LEU A 53 6.73 2.76 -6.63
C LEU A 53 6.65 1.98 -7.96
N LYS A 54 7.10 0.74 -7.99
CA LYS A 54 6.85 -0.19 -9.10
C LYS A 54 5.57 -1.00 -8.92
N ALA A 55 4.98 -1.00 -7.74
CA ALA A 55 3.76 -1.75 -7.47
C ALA A 55 2.54 -1.13 -8.15
N ASP A 56 1.63 -1.97 -8.60
CA ASP A 56 0.33 -1.54 -9.12
C ASP A 56 -0.64 -1.26 -7.98
N ILE A 57 -0.51 -2.02 -6.89
CA ILE A 57 -1.29 -1.83 -5.66
C ILE A 57 -0.36 -1.93 -4.46
N ILE A 58 -0.51 -1.00 -3.52
CA ILE A 58 0.20 -1.02 -2.25
C ILE A 58 -0.84 -1.06 -1.14
N HIS A 59 -0.86 -2.16 -0.37
CA HIS A 59 -1.73 -2.32 0.79
C HIS A 59 -0.94 -2.07 2.06
N LEU A 60 -1.40 -1.13 2.88
CA LEU A 60 -0.78 -0.78 4.15
C LEU A 60 -1.74 -1.05 5.30
N CYS A 61 -1.25 -1.60 6.39
CA CYS A 61 -2.01 -1.73 7.63
C CYS A 61 -1.32 -0.99 8.77
N GLU A 62 -2.08 -0.76 9.84
CA GLU A 62 -1.66 0.04 11.00
C GLU A 62 -1.25 1.46 10.60
N THR A 63 -2.11 2.11 9.83
CA THR A 63 -1.84 3.45 9.29
C THR A 63 -1.90 4.56 10.34
N TRP A 64 -2.69 4.40 11.39
CA TRP A 64 -2.90 5.38 12.45
C TRP A 64 -3.42 6.73 11.93
N VAL A 65 -4.10 6.73 10.82
CA VAL A 65 -4.71 7.94 10.27
C VAL A 65 -6.02 8.21 11.00
N CYS A 66 -6.23 9.45 11.40
CA CYS A 66 -7.48 9.87 12.02
C CYS A 66 -8.65 9.74 11.06
N GLN A 67 -9.86 9.62 11.60
CA GLN A 67 -11.07 9.49 10.77
C GLN A 67 -11.45 10.78 10.00
N ASP A 68 -10.76 11.87 10.27
CA ASP A 68 -10.96 13.13 9.60
C ASP A 68 -10.52 13.09 8.13
N GLN A 69 -11.40 13.47 7.22
CA GLN A 69 -11.12 13.50 5.79
C GLN A 69 -10.00 14.47 5.40
N GLU A 70 -9.86 15.57 6.11
CA GLU A 70 -8.78 16.53 5.84
C GLU A 70 -7.41 15.94 6.13
N SER A 71 -7.30 15.03 7.08
CA SER A 71 -6.02 14.39 7.38
C SER A 71 -5.59 13.40 6.31
N THR A 72 -6.50 12.83 5.53
CA THR A 72 -6.13 11.90 4.45
C THR A 72 -5.50 12.60 3.24
N ALA A 73 -5.82 13.86 3.00
CA ALA A 73 -5.23 14.63 1.91
C ALA A 73 -3.71 14.79 2.04
N ARG A 74 -3.16 14.65 3.25
CA ARG A 74 -1.72 14.70 3.52
C ARG A 74 -0.97 13.44 3.11
N PHE A 75 -1.69 12.39 2.80
CA PHE A 75 -1.13 11.08 2.51
C PHE A 75 -1.27 10.70 1.04
N GLU A 76 -1.20 11.69 0.16
CA GLU A 76 -1.19 11.46 -1.27
C GLU A 76 0.16 10.91 -1.73
N LEU A 77 0.10 10.01 -2.70
CA LEU A 77 1.28 9.43 -3.33
C LEU A 77 1.15 9.67 -4.84
N GLU A 78 2.10 10.38 -5.43
CA GLU A 78 2.06 10.74 -6.83
C GLU A 78 1.92 9.50 -7.73
N GLY A 79 1.00 9.56 -8.68
CA GLY A 79 0.72 8.47 -9.60
C GLY A 79 -0.23 7.41 -9.07
N TYR A 80 -0.68 7.53 -7.82
CA TYR A 80 -1.61 6.60 -7.19
C TYR A 80 -2.89 7.28 -6.75
N THR A 81 -3.95 6.50 -6.71
CA THR A 81 -5.19 6.87 -6.02
C THR A 81 -5.19 6.22 -4.64
N ALA A 82 -5.40 7.01 -3.60
CA ALA A 82 -5.39 6.53 -2.23
C ALA A 82 -6.81 6.25 -1.73
N HIS A 83 -6.97 5.14 -1.03
CA HIS A 83 -8.22 4.76 -0.38
C HIS A 83 -7.93 4.33 1.06
N PHE A 84 -8.70 4.86 2.02
CA PHE A 84 -8.47 4.65 3.44
C PHE A 84 -9.69 4.04 4.12
N ILE A 85 -9.45 3.09 5.02
CA ILE A 85 -10.38 2.73 6.07
C ILE A 85 -9.74 3.17 7.38
N ASN A 86 -10.21 4.26 7.94
CA ASN A 86 -9.65 4.85 9.16
C ASN A 86 -10.44 4.36 10.37
N VAL A 87 -9.70 3.75 11.29
CA VAL A 87 -10.25 3.19 12.53
C VAL A 87 -9.39 3.70 13.67
N GLY A 88 -9.70 4.56 14.46
CA GLY A 88 -8.84 5.07 15.55
C GLY A 88 -8.00 4.00 16.26
N ASN A 89 -7.24 4.38 17.27
CA ASN A 89 -6.45 3.46 18.13
C ASN A 89 -5.36 2.65 17.41
N GLY A 90 -4.65 3.26 16.47
CA GLY A 90 -3.51 2.63 15.84
C GLY A 90 -3.82 1.60 14.77
N ARG A 91 -5.08 1.47 14.43
CA ARG A 91 -5.54 0.59 13.37
C ARG A 91 -5.77 1.39 12.09
N GLY A 92 -6.39 0.76 11.13
CA GLY A 92 -6.69 1.34 9.85
C GLY A 92 -5.82 0.77 8.74
N ILE A 93 -6.38 0.77 7.56
CA ILE A 93 -5.69 0.31 6.36
C ILE A 93 -5.75 1.39 5.29
N ALA A 94 -4.75 1.37 4.41
CA ALA A 94 -4.72 2.23 3.24
C ALA A 94 -4.34 1.39 2.02
N THR A 95 -4.91 1.73 0.88
CA THR A 95 -4.55 1.14 -0.39
C THR A 95 -4.26 2.23 -1.39
N TYR A 96 -3.08 2.15 -1.98
CA TYR A 96 -2.66 3.00 -3.08
C TYR A 96 -2.71 2.16 -4.35
N SER A 97 -3.53 2.57 -5.31
CA SER A 97 -3.69 1.84 -6.57
C SER A 97 -3.42 2.75 -7.76
N ARG A 98 -2.97 2.15 -8.85
CA ARG A 98 -2.78 2.85 -10.14
C ARG A 98 -3.27 1.98 -11.29
N GLY A 99 -3.36 2.58 -12.48
CA GLY A 99 -3.83 1.88 -13.67
C GLY A 99 -5.31 1.55 -13.58
N ASP A 100 -5.66 0.33 -13.95
CA ASP A 100 -7.04 -0.11 -14.07
C ASP A 100 -7.63 -0.67 -12.77
N PHE A 101 -6.89 -0.63 -11.67
CA PHE A 101 -7.40 -1.09 -10.39
C PHE A 101 -8.26 -0.02 -9.73
N HIS A 102 -9.52 -0.37 -9.47
CA HIS A 102 -10.47 0.51 -8.83
C HIS A 102 -11.05 -0.11 -7.57
N HIS A 103 -11.32 0.74 -6.61
CA HIS A 103 -11.98 0.35 -5.36
C HIS A 103 -13.37 -0.21 -5.65
N GLN A 104 -13.70 -1.33 -5.02
CA GLN A 104 -14.98 -2.01 -5.19
C GLN A 104 -15.82 -2.04 -3.91
N GLN A 105 -15.21 -2.43 -2.80
CA GLN A 105 -15.96 -2.69 -1.58
C GLN A 105 -15.08 -2.60 -0.36
N ASP A 106 -15.67 -2.13 0.75
CA ASP A 106 -15.06 -2.17 2.09
C ASP A 106 -15.96 -2.91 3.07
N VAL A 107 -15.32 -3.56 4.03
CA VAL A 107 -15.96 -4.01 5.26
C VAL A 107 -15.18 -3.42 6.42
N LYS A 108 -15.86 -2.71 7.30
CA LYS A 108 -15.27 -2.09 8.48
C LYS A 108 -16.01 -2.56 9.71
N GLU A 109 -15.33 -3.39 10.49
CA GLU A 109 -15.79 -3.86 11.79
C GLU A 109 -14.80 -3.44 12.87
N ASP A 110 -15.17 -3.60 14.15
CA ASP A 110 -14.31 -3.16 15.25
C ASP A 110 -12.99 -3.92 15.31
N ASP A 111 -12.98 -5.18 14.92
CA ASP A 111 -11.83 -6.07 15.04
C ASP A 111 -11.19 -6.45 13.72
N PHE A 112 -11.78 -6.05 12.58
CA PHE A 112 -11.16 -6.30 11.27
C PHE A 112 -11.59 -5.28 10.22
N GLN A 113 -10.76 -5.11 9.20
CA GLN A 113 -11.05 -4.30 8.04
C GLN A 113 -10.72 -5.09 6.78
N ILE A 114 -11.56 -4.95 5.76
CA ILE A 114 -11.35 -5.57 4.46
C ILE A 114 -11.59 -4.52 3.38
N THR A 115 -10.70 -4.44 2.41
CA THR A 115 -10.91 -3.65 1.20
C THR A 115 -10.65 -4.50 -0.04
N LYS A 116 -11.45 -4.27 -1.07
CA LYS A 116 -11.36 -4.99 -2.34
C LYS A 116 -11.15 -4.01 -3.48
N PHE A 117 -10.17 -4.30 -4.30
CA PHE A 117 -9.88 -3.61 -5.56
C PHE A 117 -9.95 -4.60 -6.72
N SER A 118 -10.33 -4.13 -7.89
CA SER A 118 -10.43 -4.98 -9.07
C SER A 118 -10.03 -4.21 -10.32
N ASN A 119 -9.43 -4.90 -11.29
CA ASN A 119 -9.21 -4.39 -12.64
C ASN A 119 -10.13 -5.04 -13.69
N GLY A 120 -11.16 -5.77 -13.22
CA GLY A 120 -12.06 -6.52 -14.08
C GLY A 120 -11.61 -7.96 -14.39
N THR A 121 -10.32 -8.25 -14.23
CA THR A 121 -9.75 -9.59 -14.44
C THR A 121 -9.23 -10.18 -13.13
N LEU A 122 -8.59 -9.37 -12.31
CA LEU A 122 -8.03 -9.76 -11.02
C LEU A 122 -8.63 -8.93 -9.91
N ASP A 123 -8.88 -9.57 -8.78
CA ASP A 123 -9.28 -8.92 -7.55
C ASP A 123 -8.12 -8.94 -6.57
N SER A 124 -7.89 -7.80 -5.91
CA SER A 124 -6.93 -7.69 -4.82
C SER A 124 -7.71 -7.39 -3.54
N ILE A 125 -7.61 -8.29 -2.58
CA ILE A 125 -8.34 -8.18 -1.30
C ILE A 125 -7.32 -8.03 -0.19
N HIS A 126 -7.44 -6.95 0.57
CA HIS A 126 -6.62 -6.69 1.73
C HIS A 126 -7.46 -6.91 2.98
N ILE A 127 -7.01 -7.82 3.83
CA ILE A 127 -7.67 -8.16 5.09
C ILE A 127 -6.70 -7.87 6.22
N TYR A 128 -7.15 -7.07 7.19
CA TYR A 128 -6.39 -6.79 8.39
C TYR A 128 -7.24 -7.05 9.63
N ARG A 129 -6.65 -7.74 10.57
CA ARG A 129 -7.30 -8.12 11.81
C ARG A 129 -6.55 -7.66 13.05
#